data_87b069467776ba9055801acc4cd80112
#
_entry.id   87b069467776ba9055801acc4cd80112
#
_cell.length_a   1.000
_cell.length_b   1.000
_cell.length_c   1.000
_cell.angle_alpha   90.00
_cell.angle_beta   90.00
_cell.angle_gamma   90.00
#
_symmetry.space_group_name_H-M   'P 1'
#
loop_
_entity.id
_entity.type
_entity.pdbx_description
1 polymer ?
#
loop_
_entity_poly.entity_id
_entity_poly.type
_entity_poly.pdbx_seq_one_letter_code
_entity_poly.pdbx_strand_id
1 'polypeptide(L)'
;SGVLDVADVSGVALHYWHVMDAGKDSVDLLQRLLERFGRRLHYVIVRNHVRGDDFGLLERSGAQAQAVSLGASVIDIKRLHETVVQKIDASSASFWLARNGGSRDGSGPALGLMERQRLKLWLAHVHGEFAKLAL
;
A
#
# COMPACT_ATOMS: atom_id res chain seq x y z
N SER A 1 19.93 11.82 9.42
CA SER A 1 20.54 11.59 8.11
C SER A 1 20.61 12.89 7.32
N GLY A 2 21.54 12.96 6.37
CA GLY A 2 21.72 14.15 5.53
C GLY A 2 20.47 14.58 4.76
N VAL A 3 19.63 13.63 4.33
CA VAL A 3 18.38 13.91 3.62
C VAL A 3 17.38 14.62 4.52
N LEU A 4 17.22 14.16 5.76
CA LEU A 4 16.33 14.80 6.72
C LEU A 4 16.83 16.18 7.12
N ASP A 5 18.12 16.33 7.29
CA ASP A 5 18.72 17.64 7.64
C ASP A 5 18.49 18.66 6.52
N VAL A 6 18.65 18.25 5.26
CA VAL A 6 18.35 19.12 4.10
C VAL A 6 16.87 19.46 4.03
N ALA A 7 15.99 18.50 4.28
CA ALA A 7 14.55 18.76 4.30
C ALA A 7 14.16 19.74 5.39
N ASP A 8 14.69 19.60 6.58
CA ASP A 8 14.43 20.50 7.72
C ASP A 8 14.84 21.96 7.38
N VAL A 9 16.02 22.14 6.78
CA VAL A 9 16.53 23.46 6.39
C VAL A 9 15.71 24.09 5.26
N SER A 10 15.29 23.29 4.28
CA SER A 10 14.54 23.78 3.12
C SER A 10 13.04 23.89 3.35
N GLY A 11 12.53 23.48 4.51
CA GLY A 11 11.09 23.50 4.81
C GLY A 11 10.26 22.46 4.06
N VAL A 12 10.91 21.41 3.53
CA VAL A 12 10.25 20.31 2.82
C VAL A 12 9.83 19.25 3.82
N ALA A 13 8.55 18.84 3.77
CA ALA A 13 8.06 17.71 4.55
C ALA A 13 8.37 16.39 3.83
N LEU A 14 8.96 15.43 4.56
CA LEU A 14 9.22 14.10 4.05
C LEU A 14 8.18 13.11 4.56
N HIS A 15 7.56 12.41 3.63
CA HIS A 15 6.62 11.33 3.90
C HIS A 15 7.29 10.00 3.63
N TYR A 16 7.26 9.10 4.60
CA TYR A 16 7.77 7.74 4.45
C TYR A 16 6.60 6.76 4.38
N TRP A 17 6.47 6.09 3.26
CA TRP A 17 5.44 5.09 3.04
C TRP A 17 6.01 3.70 3.32
N HIS A 18 5.57 3.12 4.41
CA HIS A 18 5.95 1.76 4.78
C HIS A 18 4.90 0.77 4.29
N VAL A 19 5.14 0.23 3.11
CA VAL A 19 4.29 -0.82 2.55
C VAL A 19 4.73 -2.15 3.16
N MET A 20 3.86 -2.75 3.96
CA MET A 20 4.20 -3.93 4.73
C MET A 20 3.21 -5.07 4.55
N ASP A 21 3.70 -6.28 4.70
CA ASP A 21 2.87 -7.46 4.91
C ASP A 21 2.72 -7.75 6.42
N ALA A 22 2.06 -8.86 6.74
CA ALA A 22 1.83 -9.25 8.13
C ALA A 22 3.04 -9.90 8.81
N GLY A 23 4.17 -10.02 8.11
CA GLY A 23 5.34 -10.75 8.58
C GLY A 23 6.19 -10.00 9.59
N LYS A 24 7.00 -10.76 10.33
CA LYS A 24 7.88 -10.23 11.36
C LYS A 24 8.90 -9.22 10.84
N ASP A 25 9.47 -9.47 9.65
CA ASP A 25 10.50 -8.60 9.09
C ASP A 25 9.97 -7.20 8.79
N SER A 26 8.74 -7.10 8.29
CA SER A 26 8.08 -5.81 8.06
C SER A 26 7.86 -5.05 9.37
N VAL A 27 7.46 -5.75 10.43
CA VAL A 27 7.26 -5.16 11.76
C VAL A 27 8.58 -4.68 12.35
N ASP A 28 9.62 -5.52 12.30
CA ASP A 28 10.94 -5.18 12.82
C ASP A 28 11.54 -3.96 12.10
N LEU A 29 11.37 -3.88 10.78
CA LEU A 29 11.82 -2.72 10.01
C LEU A 29 11.09 -1.45 10.43
N LEU A 30 9.78 -1.50 10.59
CA LEU A 30 9.00 -0.36 11.06
C LEU A 30 9.47 0.13 12.43
N GLN A 31 9.71 -0.80 13.36
CA GLN A 31 10.21 -0.47 14.70
C GLN A 31 11.55 0.25 14.63
N ARG A 32 12.49 -0.23 13.81
CA ARG A 32 13.80 0.41 13.63
C ARG A 32 13.68 1.82 13.06
N LEU A 33 12.78 2.01 12.10
CA LEU A 33 12.55 3.33 11.52
C LEU A 33 11.97 4.32 12.52
N LEU A 34 11.01 3.87 13.33
CA LEU A 34 10.43 4.70 14.39
C LEU A 34 11.46 5.09 15.45
N GLU A 35 12.32 4.16 15.85
CA GLU A 35 13.41 4.42 16.81
C GLU A 35 14.43 5.41 16.26
N ARG A 36 14.79 5.25 14.98
CA ARG A 36 15.83 6.07 14.34
C ARG A 36 15.37 7.47 14.00
N PHE A 37 14.17 7.64 13.46
CA PHE A 37 13.71 8.90 12.90
C PHE A 37 12.63 9.60 13.75
N GLY A 38 11.87 8.84 14.54
CA GLY A 38 10.85 9.41 15.42
C GLY A 38 9.93 10.40 14.70
N ARG A 39 9.81 11.59 15.26
CA ARG A 39 8.91 12.63 14.72
C ARG A 39 9.46 13.35 13.48
N ARG A 40 10.66 13.07 13.05
CA ARG A 40 11.28 13.72 11.88
C ARG A 40 10.67 13.32 10.55
N LEU A 41 9.93 12.20 10.52
CA LEU A 41 9.25 11.72 9.33
C LEU A 41 7.73 11.73 9.54
N HIS A 42 7.02 11.94 8.44
CA HIS A 42 5.58 11.68 8.37
C HIS A 42 5.38 10.28 7.81
N TYR A 43 4.84 9.38 8.62
CA TYR A 43 4.69 7.98 8.24
C TYR A 43 3.31 7.71 7.63
N VAL A 44 3.29 6.92 6.57
CA VAL A 44 2.08 6.29 6.05
C VAL A 44 2.32 4.78 6.08
N ILE A 45 1.56 4.07 6.89
CA ILE A 45 1.63 2.61 6.96
C ILE A 45 0.59 2.05 6.00
N VAL A 46 1.06 1.31 5.00
CA VAL A 46 0.20 0.61 4.04
C VAL A 46 0.23 -0.87 4.39
N ARG A 47 -0.86 -1.36 4.97
CA ARG A 47 -1.00 -2.79 5.29
C ARG A 47 -1.48 -3.52 4.03
N ASN A 48 -0.57 -4.23 3.40
CA ASN A 48 -0.85 -4.98 2.18
C ASN A 48 -1.28 -6.40 2.53
N HIS A 49 -2.54 -6.72 2.27
CA HIS A 49 -3.14 -8.00 2.62
C HIS A 49 -2.87 -9.12 1.61
N VAL A 50 -1.98 -8.91 0.63
CA VAL A 50 -1.72 -9.88 -0.44
C VAL A 50 -1.24 -11.24 0.06
N ARG A 51 -0.51 -11.29 1.17
CA ARG A 51 0.04 -12.53 1.74
C ARG A 51 -0.67 -12.98 3.01
N GLY A 52 -1.66 -12.27 3.47
CA GLY A 52 -2.44 -12.59 4.66
C GLY A 52 -3.08 -11.37 5.29
N ASP A 53 -4.11 -11.62 6.08
CA ASP A 53 -4.94 -10.59 6.69
C ASP A 53 -4.66 -10.41 8.19
N ASP A 54 -3.82 -11.26 8.79
CA ASP A 54 -3.55 -11.22 10.21
C ASP A 54 -2.38 -10.29 10.54
N PHE A 55 -2.70 -9.05 10.84
CA PHE A 55 -1.74 -8.05 11.32
C PHE A 55 -1.63 -8.01 12.85
N GLY A 56 -2.00 -9.10 13.52
CA GLY A 56 -1.92 -9.21 14.99
C GLY A 56 -0.50 -9.01 15.52
N LEU A 57 0.52 -9.47 14.82
CA LEU A 57 1.91 -9.25 15.23
C LEU A 57 2.27 -7.76 15.25
N LEU A 58 1.86 -7.01 14.22
CA LEU A 58 2.05 -5.56 14.16
C LEU A 58 1.35 -4.86 15.33
N GLU A 59 0.11 -5.23 15.59
CA GLU A 59 -0.68 -4.64 16.67
C GLU A 59 -0.10 -4.97 18.05
N ARG A 60 0.25 -6.23 18.31
CA ARG A 60 0.84 -6.67 19.58
C ARG A 60 2.23 -6.10 19.83
N SER A 61 2.99 -5.79 18.80
CA SER A 61 4.33 -5.20 18.93
C SER A 61 4.31 -3.76 19.45
N GLY A 62 3.15 -3.10 19.37
CA GLY A 62 3.02 -1.68 19.69
C GLY A 62 3.56 -0.75 18.61
N ALA A 63 4.13 -1.25 17.52
CA ALA A 63 4.72 -0.41 16.47
C ALA A 63 3.68 0.45 15.76
N GLN A 64 2.51 -0.11 15.44
CA GLN A 64 1.43 0.66 14.82
C GLN A 64 0.92 1.76 15.76
N ALA A 65 0.68 1.44 17.02
CA ALA A 65 0.24 2.42 18.00
C ALA A 65 1.26 3.54 18.21
N GLN A 66 2.54 3.21 18.24
CA GLN A 66 3.63 4.18 18.32
C GLN A 66 3.64 5.09 17.09
N ALA A 67 3.53 4.54 15.89
CA ALA A 67 3.50 5.31 14.66
C ALA A 67 2.29 6.26 14.64
N VAL A 68 1.11 5.78 15.01
CA VAL A 68 -0.12 6.60 15.08
C VAL A 68 0.05 7.72 16.09
N SER A 69 0.70 7.48 17.22
CA SER A 69 0.99 8.53 18.21
C SER A 69 1.92 9.61 17.67
N LEU A 70 2.72 9.30 16.65
CA LEU A 70 3.57 10.24 15.92
C LEU A 70 2.87 10.90 14.72
N GLY A 71 1.58 10.67 14.56
CA GLY A 71 0.78 11.25 13.48
C GLY A 71 0.68 10.40 12.21
N ALA A 72 1.10 9.13 12.25
CA ALA A 72 1.02 8.25 11.10
C ALA A 72 -0.42 7.97 10.67
N SER A 73 -0.63 7.88 9.37
CA SER A 73 -1.85 7.35 8.77
C SER A 73 -1.67 5.87 8.49
N VAL A 74 -2.73 5.09 8.67
CA VAL A 74 -2.75 3.66 8.37
C VAL A 74 -3.83 3.39 7.34
N ILE A 75 -3.46 2.76 6.24
CA ILE A 75 -4.41 2.33 5.21
C ILE A 75 -4.25 0.85 4.93
N ASP A 76 -5.32 0.24 4.44
CA ASP A 76 -5.37 -1.18 4.12
C ASP A 76 -5.61 -1.38 2.63
N ILE A 77 -4.74 -2.16 1.98
CA ILE A 77 -4.93 -2.57 0.60
C ILE A 77 -5.33 -4.04 0.62
N LYS A 78 -6.60 -4.29 0.36
CA LYS A 78 -7.17 -5.63 0.33
C LYS A 78 -6.58 -6.46 -0.80
N ARG A 79 -6.64 -7.76 -0.63
CA ARG A 79 -6.21 -8.71 -1.65
C ARG A 79 -7.13 -8.64 -2.87
N LEU A 80 -6.53 -8.48 -4.05
CA LEU A 80 -7.24 -8.68 -5.30
C LEU A 80 -7.38 -10.18 -5.56
N HIS A 81 -8.49 -10.60 -6.14
CA HIS A 81 -8.75 -12.02 -6.43
C HIS A 81 -7.62 -12.62 -7.28
N GLU A 82 -7.13 -13.77 -6.88
CA GLU A 82 -5.93 -14.38 -7.46
C GLU A 82 -6.02 -14.63 -8.97
N THR A 83 -7.17 -15.09 -9.45
CA THR A 83 -7.35 -15.32 -10.89
C THR A 83 -7.25 -14.04 -11.71
N VAL A 84 -7.69 -12.92 -11.17
CA VAL A 84 -7.58 -11.60 -11.80
C VAL A 84 -6.11 -11.17 -11.87
N VAL A 85 -5.39 -11.31 -10.77
CA VAL A 85 -3.96 -10.97 -10.69
C VAL A 85 -3.16 -11.79 -11.69
N GLN A 86 -3.36 -13.12 -11.71
CA GLN A 86 -2.66 -14.02 -12.62
C GLN A 86 -2.89 -13.67 -14.09
N LYS A 87 -4.10 -13.32 -14.48
CA LYS A 87 -4.43 -12.95 -15.86
C LYS A 87 -3.79 -11.61 -16.25
N ILE A 88 -3.77 -10.64 -15.34
CA ILE A 88 -3.12 -9.35 -15.58
C ILE A 88 -1.61 -9.55 -15.72
N ASP A 89 -0.98 -10.28 -14.80
CA ASP A 89 0.45 -10.56 -14.83
C ASP A 89 0.86 -11.31 -16.09
N ALA A 90 0.10 -12.33 -16.48
CA ALA A 90 0.39 -13.13 -17.66
C ALA A 90 0.36 -12.31 -18.95
N SER A 91 -0.47 -11.28 -19.03
CA SER A 91 -0.58 -10.40 -20.19
C SER A 91 0.32 -9.17 -20.11
N SER A 92 1.00 -8.95 -18.98
CA SER A 92 1.78 -7.73 -18.68
C SER A 92 0.97 -6.43 -18.90
N ALA A 93 -0.34 -6.49 -18.66
CA ALA A 93 -1.25 -5.38 -18.89
C ALA A 93 -1.28 -4.41 -17.71
N SER A 94 -1.68 -3.18 -17.98
CA SER A 94 -2.02 -2.22 -16.92
C SER A 94 -3.38 -2.54 -16.31
N PHE A 95 -3.61 -2.09 -15.07
CA PHE A 95 -4.93 -2.19 -14.44
C PHE A 95 -6.02 -1.44 -15.22
N TRP A 96 -5.67 -0.32 -15.85
CA TRP A 96 -6.60 0.43 -16.69
C TRP A 96 -7.08 -0.40 -17.87
N LEU A 97 -6.15 -1.04 -18.57
CA LEU A 97 -6.45 -1.89 -19.73
C LEU A 97 -7.31 -3.09 -19.32
N ALA A 98 -6.97 -3.75 -18.21
CA ALA A 98 -7.73 -4.86 -17.67
C ALA A 98 -9.15 -4.45 -17.26
N ARG A 99 -9.30 -3.30 -16.60
CA ARG A 99 -10.60 -2.76 -16.19
C ARG A 99 -11.51 -2.48 -17.39
N ASN A 100 -10.92 -1.98 -18.49
CA ASN A 100 -11.68 -1.54 -19.67
C ASN A 100 -11.81 -2.62 -20.76
N GLY A 101 -11.45 -3.87 -20.47
CA GLY A 101 -11.67 -5.02 -21.34
C GLY A 101 -10.62 -5.25 -22.41
N GLY A 102 -9.44 -4.66 -22.26
CA GLY A 102 -8.36 -4.78 -23.22
C GLY A 102 -8.35 -3.69 -24.28
N SER A 103 -7.41 -3.77 -25.21
CA SER A 103 -7.30 -2.84 -26.31
C SER A 103 -8.15 -3.28 -27.52
N ARG A 104 -8.34 -2.38 -28.49
CA ARG A 104 -9.09 -2.66 -29.72
C ARG A 104 -8.47 -3.74 -30.60
N ASP A 105 -7.17 -3.96 -30.48
CA ASP A 105 -6.44 -4.98 -31.21
C ASP A 105 -6.48 -6.37 -30.55
N GLY A 106 -7.25 -6.51 -29.47
CA GLY A 106 -7.37 -7.77 -28.72
C GLY A 106 -6.23 -8.04 -27.77
N SER A 107 -5.28 -7.12 -27.59
CA SER A 107 -4.24 -7.24 -26.57
C SER A 107 -4.80 -6.97 -25.16
N GLY A 108 -4.12 -7.51 -24.17
CA GLY A 108 -4.51 -7.37 -22.78
C GLY A 108 -5.14 -8.64 -22.20
N PRO A 109 -5.48 -8.60 -20.89
CA PRO A 109 -5.99 -9.79 -20.22
C PRO A 109 -7.43 -10.10 -20.64
N ALA A 110 -7.72 -11.38 -20.86
CA ALA A 110 -9.06 -11.87 -21.15
C ALA A 110 -9.88 -12.03 -19.85
N LEU A 111 -10.28 -10.92 -19.26
CA LEU A 111 -11.10 -10.92 -18.07
C LEU A 111 -12.58 -11.10 -18.44
N GLY A 112 -13.24 -12.04 -17.74
CA GLY A 112 -14.69 -12.18 -17.81
C GLY A 112 -15.40 -11.00 -17.13
N LEU A 113 -16.73 -10.94 -17.28
CA LEU A 113 -17.54 -9.86 -16.71
C LEU A 113 -17.38 -9.76 -15.19
N MET A 114 -17.44 -10.90 -14.49
CA MET A 114 -17.30 -10.96 -13.03
C MET A 114 -15.90 -10.54 -12.58
N GLU A 115 -14.88 -10.95 -13.32
CA GLU A 115 -13.50 -10.60 -13.01
C GLU A 115 -13.24 -9.09 -13.20
N ARG A 116 -13.78 -8.50 -14.25
CA ARG A 116 -13.72 -7.05 -14.46
C ARG A 116 -14.44 -6.29 -13.35
N GLN A 117 -15.57 -6.81 -12.89
CA GLN A 117 -16.29 -6.20 -11.77
C GLN A 117 -15.49 -6.26 -10.47
N ARG A 118 -14.85 -7.39 -10.19
CA ARG A 118 -13.95 -7.52 -9.03
C ARG A 118 -12.79 -6.51 -9.08
N LEU A 119 -12.19 -6.37 -10.26
CA LEU A 119 -11.10 -5.39 -10.45
C LEU A 119 -11.59 -3.96 -10.23
N LYS A 120 -12.75 -3.59 -10.77
CA LYS A 120 -13.33 -2.25 -10.56
C LYS A 120 -13.59 -1.96 -9.09
N LEU A 121 -14.15 -2.92 -8.36
CA LEU A 121 -14.41 -2.78 -6.93
C LEU A 121 -13.11 -2.65 -6.13
N TRP A 122 -12.09 -3.42 -6.48
CA TRP A 122 -10.80 -3.34 -5.85
C TRP A 122 -10.12 -1.98 -6.10
N LEU A 123 -10.14 -1.49 -7.33
CA LEU A 123 -9.60 -0.17 -7.66
C LEU A 123 -10.34 0.94 -6.92
N ALA A 124 -11.65 0.87 -6.82
CA ALA A 124 -12.44 1.82 -6.04
C ALA A 124 -12.05 1.80 -4.55
N HIS A 125 -11.83 0.60 -3.99
CA HIS A 125 -11.34 0.45 -2.62
C HIS A 125 -9.97 1.11 -2.43
N VAL A 126 -9.01 0.84 -3.33
CA VAL A 126 -7.66 1.42 -3.26
C VAL A 126 -7.71 2.95 -3.33
N HIS A 127 -8.48 3.49 -4.28
CA HIS A 127 -8.65 4.94 -4.40
C HIS A 127 -9.27 5.54 -3.13
N GLY A 128 -10.25 4.85 -2.53
CA GLY A 128 -10.88 5.29 -1.27
C GLY A 128 -9.88 5.31 -0.10
N GLU A 129 -8.98 4.33 -0.02
CA GLU A 129 -7.94 4.29 1.01
C GLU A 129 -6.95 5.44 0.84
N PHE A 130 -6.47 5.69 -0.39
CA PHE A 130 -5.58 6.81 -0.65
C PHE A 130 -6.24 8.16 -0.38
N ALA A 131 -7.54 8.30 -0.65
CA ALA A 131 -8.27 9.53 -0.38
C ALA A 131 -8.31 9.90 1.11
N LYS A 132 -8.21 8.92 2.02
CA LYS A 132 -8.14 9.14 3.47
C LYS A 132 -6.87 9.85 3.93
N LEU A 133 -5.82 9.83 3.12
CA LEU A 133 -4.51 10.35 3.52
C LEU A 133 -4.45 11.87 3.55
N ALA A 134 -5.30 12.56 2.80
CA ALA A 134 -5.38 14.02 2.74
C ALA A 134 -4.02 14.70 2.54
N LEU A 135 -3.20 14.11 1.68
CA LEU A 135 -1.85 14.61 1.38
C LEU A 135 -1.84 15.85 0.49
#